data_52e97e0655bccf94ec9c743847595e3c
#
_entry.id   52e97e0655bccf94ec9c743847595e3c
#
_cell.length_a   1.000
_cell.length_b   1.000
_cell.length_c   1.000
_cell.angle_alpha   90.00
_cell.angle_beta   90.00
_cell.angle_gamma   90.00
#
_symmetry.space_group_name_H-M   'P 1'
#
loop_
_entity.id
_entity.type
_entity.pdbx_description
1 polymer ?
#
loop_
_entity_poly.entity_id
_entity_poly.type
_entity_poly.pdbx_seq_one_letter_code
_entity_poly.pdbx_strand_id
1 'polypeptide(L)'
;MSLSQMTDAEILAIVEPLMDNCLAGSTERDHAKHVRDFTDRLRAIVTPENLAAQLESGQPTNGYFAKRELIGIFRRPHRVGVVRRQFLTKADGEFVNHAVFFERDGRVLIDH
;
A
#
# COMPACT_ATOMS: atom_id res chain seq x y z
N MET A 1 2.20 22.78 2.34
CA MET A 1 0.88 22.21 2.73
C MET A 1 1.10 20.77 3.16
N SER A 2 0.58 20.41 4.33
CA SER A 2 0.72 19.05 4.81
C SER A 2 -0.24 18.11 4.05
N LEU A 3 0.11 16.83 4.04
CA LEU A 3 -0.68 15.80 3.34
C LEU A 3 -2.16 15.82 3.77
N SER A 4 -2.41 15.94 5.07
CA SER A 4 -3.78 15.93 5.61
C SER A 4 -4.61 17.18 5.25
N GLN A 5 -3.97 18.22 4.73
CA GLN A 5 -4.64 19.46 4.31
C GLN A 5 -4.95 19.49 2.81
N MET A 6 -4.48 18.49 2.07
CA MET A 6 -4.68 18.40 0.63
C MET A 6 -6.08 17.88 0.28
N THR A 7 -6.53 18.14 -0.94
CA THR A 7 -7.76 17.55 -1.45
C THR A 7 -7.55 16.05 -1.69
N ASP A 8 -8.66 15.30 -1.82
CA ASP A 8 -8.60 13.88 -2.17
C ASP A 8 -7.78 13.66 -3.45
N ALA A 9 -8.02 14.46 -4.49
CA ALA A 9 -7.30 14.33 -5.75
C ALA A 9 -5.80 14.55 -5.58
N GLU A 10 -5.40 15.55 -4.78
CA GLU A 10 -3.99 15.83 -4.51
C GLU A 10 -3.33 14.69 -3.73
N ILE A 11 -4.03 14.15 -2.73
CA ILE A 11 -3.54 13.00 -1.96
C ILE A 11 -3.35 11.79 -2.87
N LEU A 12 -4.35 11.47 -3.69
CA LEU A 12 -4.28 10.33 -4.59
C LEU A 12 -3.16 10.47 -5.62
N ALA A 13 -2.91 11.67 -6.12
CA ALA A 13 -1.81 11.90 -7.04
C ALA A 13 -0.44 11.56 -6.43
N ILE A 14 -0.31 11.67 -5.11
CA ILE A 14 0.92 11.33 -4.38
C ILE A 14 0.96 9.85 -4.03
N VAL A 15 -0.12 9.32 -3.47
CA VAL A 15 -0.11 7.98 -2.86
C VAL A 15 -0.35 6.84 -3.86
N GLU A 16 -1.07 7.08 -4.95
CA GLU A 16 -1.33 6.02 -5.93
C GLU A 16 -0.06 5.47 -6.58
N PRO A 17 0.91 6.31 -7.03
CA PRO A 17 2.18 5.78 -7.53
C PRO A 17 2.95 4.96 -6.50
N LEU A 18 2.89 5.35 -5.22
CA LEU A 18 3.54 4.59 -4.14
C LEU A 18 2.89 3.22 -3.97
N MET A 19 1.57 3.18 -4.00
CA MET A 19 0.82 1.93 -3.90
C MET A 19 1.07 1.04 -5.12
N ASP A 20 1.05 1.61 -6.31
CA ASP A 20 1.33 0.86 -7.54
C ASP A 20 2.69 0.18 -7.47
N ASN A 21 3.72 0.90 -7.02
CA ASN A 21 5.06 0.35 -6.86
C ASN A 21 5.10 -0.75 -5.80
N CYS A 22 4.45 -0.52 -4.66
CA CYS A 22 4.40 -1.49 -3.57
C CYS A 22 3.77 -2.80 -4.04
N LEU A 23 2.61 -2.72 -4.68
CA LEU A 23 1.89 -3.90 -5.16
C LEU A 23 2.63 -4.60 -6.31
N ALA A 24 3.27 -3.85 -7.19
CA ALA A 24 4.10 -4.42 -8.24
C ALA A 24 5.28 -5.21 -7.65
N GLY A 25 5.93 -4.65 -6.63
CA GLY A 25 7.02 -5.35 -5.93
C GLY A 25 6.57 -6.65 -5.30
N SER A 26 5.37 -6.67 -4.73
CA SER A 26 4.75 -7.89 -4.20
C SER A 26 4.51 -8.91 -5.31
N THR A 27 3.89 -8.50 -6.41
CA THR A 27 3.58 -9.37 -7.55
C THR A 27 4.86 -9.96 -8.16
N GLU A 28 5.91 -9.17 -8.27
CA GLU A 28 7.19 -9.58 -8.85
C GLU A 28 8.08 -10.34 -7.87
N ARG A 29 7.66 -10.44 -6.61
CA ARG A 29 8.45 -11.00 -5.51
C ARG A 29 9.79 -10.28 -5.34
N ASP A 30 9.77 -8.96 -5.50
CA ASP A 30 10.92 -8.08 -5.36
C ASP A 30 10.80 -7.32 -4.05
N HIS A 31 11.46 -7.81 -3.00
CA HIS A 31 11.37 -7.23 -1.67
C HIS A 31 11.87 -5.78 -1.64
N ALA A 32 13.01 -5.50 -2.25
CA ALA A 32 13.57 -4.15 -2.25
C ALA A 32 12.60 -3.14 -2.88
N LYS A 33 11.95 -3.51 -3.97
CA LYS A 33 10.93 -2.70 -4.64
C LYS A 33 9.69 -2.53 -3.76
N HIS A 34 9.22 -3.62 -3.17
CA HIS A 34 8.02 -3.63 -2.33
C HIS A 34 8.14 -2.68 -1.14
N VAL A 35 9.28 -2.67 -0.46
CA VAL A 35 9.49 -1.87 0.76
C VAL A 35 10.16 -0.51 0.51
N ARG A 36 10.38 -0.14 -0.74
CA ARG A 36 11.12 1.07 -1.11
C ARG A 36 10.62 2.32 -0.38
N ASP A 37 9.33 2.47 -0.29
CA ASP A 37 8.68 3.66 0.28
C ASP A 37 8.12 3.42 1.68
N PHE A 38 8.55 2.38 2.36
CA PHE A 38 8.12 2.07 3.72
C PHE A 38 8.87 2.92 4.74
N THR A 39 8.18 3.24 5.85
CA THR A 39 8.87 3.76 7.04
C THR A 39 9.82 2.69 7.59
N ASP A 40 10.81 3.11 8.36
CA ASP A 40 11.76 2.16 8.98
C ASP A 40 11.03 1.14 9.85
N ARG A 41 9.99 1.57 10.57
CA ARG A 41 9.16 0.70 11.39
C ARG A 41 8.53 -0.42 10.56
N LEU A 42 7.87 -0.06 9.47
CA LEU A 42 7.18 -1.04 8.61
C LEU A 42 8.19 -1.93 7.89
N ARG A 43 9.31 -1.37 7.46
CA ARG A 43 10.36 -2.14 6.80
C ARG A 43 10.94 -3.22 7.72
N ALA A 44 11.05 -2.91 9.01
CA ALA A 44 11.53 -3.88 9.99
C ALA A 44 10.57 -5.06 10.19
N ILE A 45 9.27 -4.81 10.00
CA ILE A 45 8.23 -5.85 10.10
C ILE A 45 8.19 -6.71 8.84
N VAL A 46 8.26 -6.07 7.66
CA VAL A 46 8.15 -6.75 6.37
C VAL A 46 9.56 -7.10 5.86
N THR A 47 10.14 -8.14 6.44
CA THR A 47 11.43 -8.67 6.04
C THR A 47 11.30 -9.46 4.74
N PRO A 48 12.42 -9.78 4.04
CA PRO A 48 12.36 -10.65 2.85
C PRO A 48 11.67 -11.99 3.15
N GLU A 49 11.95 -12.57 4.31
CA GLU A 49 11.37 -13.86 4.74
C GLU A 49 9.87 -13.74 4.99
N ASN A 50 9.45 -12.65 5.63
CA ASN A 50 8.05 -12.37 5.89
C ASN A 50 7.26 -12.20 4.59
N LEU A 51 7.78 -11.42 3.66
CA LEU A 51 7.14 -11.22 2.37
C LEU A 51 7.06 -12.53 1.59
N ALA A 52 8.15 -13.31 1.54
CA ALA A 52 8.17 -14.60 0.85
C ALA A 52 7.11 -15.55 1.41
N ALA A 53 6.97 -15.63 2.73
CA ALA A 53 5.96 -16.47 3.38
C ALA A 53 4.55 -16.03 3.02
N GLN A 54 4.27 -14.72 3.02
CA GLN A 54 2.96 -14.19 2.62
C GLN A 54 2.63 -14.53 1.17
N LEU A 55 3.58 -14.39 0.26
CA LEU A 55 3.37 -14.65 -1.16
C LEU A 55 3.22 -16.14 -1.47
N GLU A 56 3.98 -16.98 -0.80
CA GLU A 56 3.86 -18.44 -0.94
C GLU A 56 2.50 -18.95 -0.46
N SER A 57 1.96 -18.32 0.57
CA SER A 57 0.64 -18.66 1.11
C SER A 57 -0.49 -18.11 0.23
N GLY A 58 -0.36 -16.88 -0.26
CA GLY A 58 -1.45 -16.15 -0.90
C GLY A 58 -1.52 -16.27 -2.42
N GLN A 59 -0.40 -16.13 -3.13
CA GLN A 59 -0.41 -16.05 -4.60
C GLN A 59 -0.96 -17.30 -5.28
N PRO A 60 -0.62 -18.54 -4.87
CA PRO A 60 -1.17 -19.72 -5.52
C PRO A 60 -2.71 -19.80 -5.44
N THR A 61 -3.30 -19.33 -4.35
CA THR A 61 -4.73 -19.37 -4.11
C THR A 61 -5.45 -18.15 -4.67
N ASN A 62 -4.93 -16.95 -4.38
CA ASN A 62 -5.61 -15.68 -4.65
C ASN A 62 -5.12 -15.02 -5.95
N GLY A 63 -3.97 -15.40 -6.47
CA GLY A 63 -3.37 -14.77 -7.63
C GLY A 63 -2.74 -13.44 -7.29
N TYR A 64 -2.97 -12.45 -8.16
CA TYR A 64 -2.34 -11.14 -8.09
C TYR A 64 -3.35 -10.03 -7.86
N PHE A 65 -2.86 -8.86 -7.48
CA PHE A 65 -3.71 -7.69 -7.32
C PHE A 65 -4.26 -7.25 -8.68
N ALA A 66 -5.58 -7.10 -8.72
CA ALA A 66 -6.29 -6.65 -9.89
C ALA A 66 -6.81 -5.22 -9.66
N LYS A 67 -7.99 -4.91 -10.11
CA LYS A 67 -8.63 -3.61 -9.95
C LYS A 67 -8.78 -3.25 -8.48
N ARG A 68 -8.64 -1.96 -8.15
CA ARG A 68 -8.98 -1.43 -6.83
C ARG A 68 -9.81 -0.16 -6.96
N GLU A 69 -10.72 0.05 -6.02
CA GLU A 69 -11.64 1.18 -6.01
C GLU A 69 -11.53 1.93 -4.70
N LEU A 70 -11.46 3.27 -4.77
CA LEU A 70 -11.40 4.09 -3.57
C LEU A 70 -12.72 4.01 -2.79
N ILE A 71 -12.63 3.74 -1.49
CA ILE A 71 -13.76 3.80 -0.57
C ILE A 71 -13.73 5.11 0.21
N GLY A 72 -12.56 5.50 0.75
CA GLY A 72 -12.45 6.74 1.49
C GLY A 72 -11.04 7.08 1.91
N ILE A 73 -10.85 8.34 2.26
CA ILE A 73 -9.59 8.88 2.77
C ILE A 73 -9.86 9.43 4.17
N PHE A 74 -9.06 9.00 5.13
CA PHE A 74 -9.20 9.38 6.54
C PHE A 74 -7.98 10.20 6.95
N ARG A 75 -8.21 11.45 7.34
CA ARG A 75 -7.15 12.41 7.63
C ARG A 75 -6.87 12.50 9.12
N ARG A 76 -5.60 12.45 9.48
CA ARG A 76 -5.10 12.68 10.84
C ARG A 76 -3.88 13.60 10.75
N PRO A 77 -3.43 14.20 11.87
CA PRO A 77 -2.20 14.99 11.84
C PRO A 77 -1.04 14.13 11.30
N HIS A 78 -0.39 14.63 10.25
CA HIS A 78 0.77 14.01 9.59
C HIS A 78 0.53 12.64 8.94
N ARG A 79 -0.72 12.15 8.91
CA ARG A 79 -1.05 10.84 8.34
C ARG A 79 -2.36 10.89 7.57
N VAL A 80 -2.46 10.04 6.55
CA VAL A 80 -3.75 9.74 5.92
C VAL A 80 -3.90 8.23 5.78
N GLY A 81 -5.07 7.72 6.12
CA GLY A 81 -5.47 6.36 5.82
C GLY A 81 -6.26 6.34 4.53
N VAL A 82 -5.91 5.44 3.63
CA VAL A 82 -6.62 5.28 2.36
C VAL A 82 -7.19 3.88 2.32
N VAL A 83 -8.51 3.79 2.21
CA VAL A 83 -9.23 2.52 2.19
C VAL A 83 -9.78 2.27 0.80
N ARG A 84 -9.49 1.09 0.26
CA ARG A 84 -9.91 0.68 -1.08
C ARG A 84 -10.58 -0.68 -1.04
N ARG A 85 -11.48 -0.89 -2.01
CA ARG A 85 -11.98 -2.23 -2.33
C ARG A 85 -11.01 -2.82 -3.32
N GLN A 86 -10.43 -3.96 -2.96
CA GLN A 86 -9.41 -4.64 -3.77
C GLN A 86 -9.96 -5.92 -4.36
N PHE A 87 -9.69 -6.16 -5.63
CA PHE A 87 -10.01 -7.41 -6.32
C PHE A 87 -8.72 -8.17 -6.61
N LEU A 88 -8.83 -9.49 -6.67
CA LEU A 88 -7.70 -10.39 -6.94
C LEU A 88 -8.00 -11.25 -8.17
N THR A 89 -6.95 -11.69 -8.86
CA THR A 89 -7.12 -12.37 -10.15
C THR A 89 -7.71 -13.77 -10.06
N LYS A 90 -7.52 -14.46 -8.93
CA LYS A 90 -7.98 -15.85 -8.77
C LYS A 90 -9.00 -16.04 -7.65
N ALA A 91 -9.27 -15.03 -6.85
CA ALA A 91 -10.22 -15.13 -5.76
C ALA A 91 -11.47 -14.31 -6.07
N ASP A 92 -12.63 -14.90 -5.88
CA ASP A 92 -13.89 -14.18 -5.98
C ASP A 92 -14.08 -13.29 -4.76
N GLY A 93 -14.85 -12.22 -4.95
CA GLY A 93 -15.24 -11.34 -3.86
C GLY A 93 -14.40 -10.08 -3.76
N GLU A 94 -14.67 -9.35 -2.69
CA GLU A 94 -14.10 -8.03 -2.44
C GLU A 94 -13.26 -8.07 -1.16
N PHE A 95 -12.11 -7.42 -1.22
CA PHE A 95 -11.19 -7.40 -0.09
C PHE A 95 -10.91 -5.95 0.32
N VAL A 96 -10.59 -5.74 1.60
CA VAL A 96 -10.23 -4.42 2.10
C VAL A 96 -8.72 -4.22 1.94
N ASN A 97 -8.37 -3.14 1.26
CA ASN A 97 -6.99 -2.66 1.21
C ASN A 97 -6.96 -1.35 2.01
N HIS A 98 -6.27 -1.37 3.14
CA HIS A 98 -6.09 -0.21 4.00
C HIS A 98 -4.61 0.10 4.10
N ALA A 99 -4.21 1.27 3.63
CA ALA A 99 -2.84 1.74 3.72
C ALA A 99 -2.79 3.06 4.47
N VAL A 100 -1.80 3.23 5.34
CA VAL A 100 -1.54 4.47 6.05
C VAL A 100 -0.28 5.10 5.50
N PHE A 101 -0.38 6.37 5.10
CA PHE A 101 0.72 7.14 4.56
C PHE A 101 1.14 8.20 5.57
N PHE A 102 2.44 8.32 5.80
CA PHE A 102 3.02 9.23 6.77
C PHE A 102 3.94 10.21 6.07
N GLU A 103 3.77 11.50 6.40
CA GLU A 103 4.62 12.56 5.85
C GLU A 103 5.72 12.92 6.84
N ARG A 104 6.97 12.86 6.38
CA ARG A 104 8.14 13.24 7.16
C ARG A 104 9.11 13.98 6.25
N ASP A 105 9.49 15.20 6.66
CA ASP A 105 10.51 16.01 5.97
C ASP A 105 10.21 16.17 4.46
N GLY A 106 8.94 16.41 4.14
CA GLY A 106 8.49 16.60 2.76
C GLY A 106 8.37 15.34 1.94
N ARG A 107 8.61 14.18 2.53
CA ARG A 107 8.47 12.89 1.87
C ARG A 107 7.30 12.12 2.44
N VAL A 108 6.54 11.46 1.57
CA VAL A 108 5.42 10.59 1.96
C VAL A 108 5.90 9.15 1.93
N LEU A 109 5.66 8.44 3.03
CA LEU A 109 6.06 7.04 3.20
C LEU A 109 4.85 6.19 3.59
N ILE A 110 4.91 4.90 3.27
CA ILE A 110 3.90 3.92 3.67
C ILE A 110 4.24 3.43 5.08
N ASP A 111 3.29 3.59 6.02
CA ASP A 111 3.52 3.24 7.43
C ASP A 111 2.71 2.02 7.87
N HIS A 112 1.77 1.60 7.02
CA HIS A 112 0.96 0.40 7.29
C HIS A 112 0.34 -0.15 6.01
#